data_7e55f71d8bdfc022437e7d16cfad772c
#
_entry.id   7e55f71d8bdfc022437e7d16cfad772c
#
_cell.length_a   1.000
_cell.length_b   1.000
_cell.length_c   1.000
_cell.angle_alpha   90.00
_cell.angle_beta   90.00
_cell.angle_gamma   90.00
#
_symmetry.space_group_name_H-M   'P 1'
#
loop_
_entity.id
_entity.type
_entity.pdbx_description
1 polymer ?
#
loop_
_entity_poly.entity_id
_entity_poly.type
_entity_poly.pdbx_seq_one_letter_code
_entity_poly.pdbx_strand_id
1 'polypeptide(L)'
;MSRIFLKINVLALIVFLFSPGCKEYNKNYQKEANNAEFLHAGVRRITEIIRHDIFAPPISSRIYAYSAIAGYEALVPGFPEYQSLAGQLNGLKPGPQPEADKEYCFPLASANAMLTVGKQLVFSEGDVQELKEKIFDDFKNMNMPPDVYERSMAYGDAVAKHILAWSKTDNYAQTRSAPKFTIDTKEASRWRPTPPQYADALEPHWPKIRPWVLDSASQFKCDPPVQFSAEKGSEFYKQAYEVYEIVKNLTPWQDSTAWYWDDNPFRMDVTGHLMVGVKKISPGGHWMNIASHACRKANADMMLSAETYVKVSCALADGFISCWDEKYKSNLIRPESYINQYIDPEWLPLIQTPPFPEHTSGHSTISAAAATVLTNLYGENFAFIDSTEMEFRIPPRAFKSFQEAANQVGMSRLYGGIHYRRGNEAGLKNGREVGQFVSDKVKTRKNAGSLGEQ
;
A
#
# COMPACT_ATOMS: atom_id res chain seq x y z
N MET A 1 13.95 -40.47 -95.11
CA MET A 1 12.89 -39.46 -94.79
C MET A 1 12.55 -39.57 -93.30
N SER A 2 13.14 -38.74 -92.49
CA SER A 2 12.97 -38.76 -91.04
C SER A 2 12.35 -37.41 -90.58
N ARG A 3 11.19 -37.46 -90.00
CA ARG A 3 10.54 -36.27 -89.49
C ARG A 3 10.91 -36.10 -87.99
N ILE A 4 11.64 -35.04 -87.67
CA ILE A 4 12.00 -34.65 -86.33
C ILE A 4 10.80 -33.87 -85.75
N PHE A 5 10.17 -34.40 -84.70
CA PHE A 5 9.17 -33.69 -83.93
C PHE A 5 9.88 -32.88 -82.82
N LEU A 6 9.82 -31.56 -82.95
CA LEU A 6 10.27 -30.64 -81.90
C LEU A 6 9.19 -30.52 -80.80
N LYS A 7 9.51 -31.02 -79.59
CA LYS A 7 8.65 -30.84 -78.41
C LYS A 7 9.00 -29.53 -77.74
N ILE A 8 8.12 -28.55 -77.81
CA ILE A 8 8.24 -27.31 -77.03
C ILE A 8 7.69 -27.59 -75.66
N ASN A 9 8.55 -27.60 -74.62
CA ASN A 9 8.16 -27.60 -73.21
C ASN A 9 7.83 -26.18 -72.80
N VAL A 10 6.55 -25.86 -72.58
CA VAL A 10 6.12 -24.60 -71.94
C VAL A 10 6.27 -24.77 -70.42
N LEU A 11 7.28 -24.21 -69.87
CA LEU A 11 7.50 -24.13 -68.41
C LEU A 11 6.63 -22.98 -67.90
N ALA A 12 5.47 -23.29 -67.32
CA ALA A 12 4.62 -22.32 -66.64
C ALA A 12 5.28 -21.91 -65.32
N LEU A 13 5.87 -20.74 -65.30
CA LEU A 13 6.42 -20.10 -64.09
C LEU A 13 5.26 -19.56 -63.25
N ILE A 14 4.82 -20.30 -62.22
CA ILE A 14 3.87 -19.81 -61.23
C ILE A 14 4.62 -18.91 -60.29
N VAL A 15 4.56 -17.60 -60.52
CA VAL A 15 5.02 -16.60 -59.59
C VAL A 15 3.94 -16.48 -58.49
N PHE A 16 4.18 -17.13 -57.34
CA PHE A 16 3.44 -16.84 -56.11
C PHE A 16 3.76 -15.42 -55.66
N LEU A 17 2.91 -14.48 -55.98
CA LEU A 17 2.91 -13.15 -55.36
C LEU A 17 2.54 -13.37 -53.90
N PHE A 18 3.53 -13.52 -53.00
CA PHE A 18 3.36 -13.28 -51.61
C PHE A 18 3.09 -11.77 -51.45
N SER A 19 1.85 -11.37 -51.57
CA SER A 19 1.41 -10.09 -50.99
C SER A 19 1.63 -10.22 -49.47
N PRO A 20 2.45 -9.42 -48.81
CA PRO A 20 2.41 -9.35 -47.37
C PRO A 20 1.01 -8.83 -47.05
N GLY A 21 0.12 -9.72 -46.61
CA GLY A 21 -1.18 -9.29 -46.11
C GLY A 21 -0.92 -8.24 -45.05
N CYS A 22 -1.40 -7.02 -45.27
CA CYS A 22 -1.41 -6.02 -44.21
C CYS A 22 -2.14 -6.65 -43.02
N LYS A 23 -1.39 -6.98 -41.96
CA LYS A 23 -2.00 -7.39 -40.71
C LYS A 23 -2.86 -6.22 -40.26
N GLU A 24 -4.16 -6.41 -40.27
CA GLU A 24 -5.08 -5.41 -39.77
C GLU A 24 -5.00 -5.44 -38.25
N TYR A 25 -4.47 -4.37 -37.64
CA TYR A 25 -4.40 -4.23 -36.21
C TYR A 25 -5.73 -3.72 -35.67
N ASN A 26 -6.04 -4.04 -34.41
CA ASN A 26 -7.25 -3.58 -33.73
C ASN A 26 -7.17 -2.07 -33.48
N LYS A 27 -8.01 -1.31 -34.16
CA LYS A 27 -8.07 0.16 -34.01
C LYS A 27 -8.66 0.61 -32.66
N ASN A 28 -9.28 -0.31 -31.91
CA ASN A 28 -9.92 -0.02 -30.63
C ASN A 28 -9.03 -0.42 -29.42
N TYR A 29 -7.80 -0.92 -29.65
CA TYR A 29 -6.95 -1.43 -28.57
C TYR A 29 -6.69 -0.40 -27.45
N GLN A 30 -6.60 0.89 -27.76
CA GLN A 30 -6.43 1.95 -26.75
C GLN A 30 -7.59 2.00 -25.75
N LYS A 31 -8.82 1.82 -26.24
CA LYS A 31 -10.02 1.77 -25.40
C LYS A 31 -10.06 0.51 -24.55
N GLU A 32 -9.71 -0.65 -25.13
CA GLU A 32 -9.66 -1.93 -24.42
C GLU A 32 -8.54 -1.95 -23.38
N ALA A 33 -7.39 -1.34 -23.69
CA ALA A 33 -6.25 -1.20 -22.81
C ALA A 33 -6.52 -0.29 -21.61
N ASN A 34 -7.40 0.71 -21.76
CA ASN A 34 -7.75 1.65 -20.67
C ASN A 34 -8.70 0.99 -19.66
N ASN A 35 -8.22 -0.08 -19.04
CA ASN A 35 -8.95 -0.91 -18.08
C ASN A 35 -8.25 -0.91 -16.71
N ALA A 36 -8.91 -0.34 -15.71
CA ALA A 36 -8.38 -0.23 -14.35
C ALA A 36 -8.09 -1.59 -13.69
N GLU A 37 -8.67 -2.70 -14.19
CA GLU A 37 -8.43 -4.04 -13.63
C GLU A 37 -6.96 -4.47 -13.72
N PHE A 38 -6.17 -3.96 -14.67
CA PHE A 38 -4.73 -4.21 -14.70
C PHE A 38 -4.01 -3.66 -13.48
N LEU A 39 -4.38 -2.44 -13.03
CA LEU A 39 -3.84 -1.85 -11.80
C LEU A 39 -4.39 -2.56 -10.55
N HIS A 40 -5.67 -2.86 -10.51
CA HIS A 40 -6.29 -3.59 -9.40
C HIS A 40 -5.66 -4.97 -9.20
N ALA A 41 -5.42 -5.70 -10.28
CA ALA A 41 -4.73 -6.99 -10.24
C ALA A 41 -3.29 -6.84 -9.73
N GLY A 42 -2.58 -5.80 -10.18
CA GLY A 42 -1.22 -5.48 -9.71
C GLY A 42 -1.17 -5.20 -8.22
N VAL A 43 -2.02 -4.32 -7.70
CA VAL A 43 -2.11 -4.00 -6.27
C VAL A 43 -2.45 -5.24 -5.45
N ARG A 44 -3.42 -6.03 -5.89
CA ARG A 44 -3.81 -7.28 -5.22
C ARG A 44 -2.65 -8.27 -5.15
N ARG A 45 -1.94 -8.50 -6.26
CA ARG A 45 -0.78 -9.42 -6.28
C ARG A 45 0.33 -8.95 -5.36
N ILE A 46 0.64 -7.66 -5.37
CA ILE A 46 1.63 -7.08 -4.44
C ILE A 46 1.18 -7.30 -2.99
N THR A 47 -0.11 -7.15 -2.68
CA THR A 47 -0.66 -7.41 -1.34
C THR A 47 -0.52 -8.88 -0.94
N GLU A 48 -0.84 -9.82 -1.83
CA GLU A 48 -0.68 -11.26 -1.59
C GLU A 48 0.78 -11.64 -1.30
N ILE A 49 1.72 -11.05 -2.04
CA ILE A 49 3.16 -11.30 -1.87
C ILE A 49 3.68 -10.66 -0.58
N ILE A 50 3.30 -9.43 -0.27
CA ILE A 50 3.64 -8.76 1.00
C ILE A 50 3.21 -9.63 2.19
N ARG A 51 2.02 -10.22 2.12
CA ARG A 51 1.51 -11.16 3.12
C ARG A 51 2.31 -12.47 3.12
N HIS A 52 2.59 -13.03 1.95
CA HIS A 52 3.37 -14.27 1.81
C HIS A 52 4.77 -14.14 2.39
N ASP A 53 5.44 -13.04 2.09
CA ASP A 53 6.80 -12.72 2.49
C ASP A 53 6.88 -12.14 3.92
N ILE A 54 5.73 -11.91 4.58
CA ILE A 54 5.61 -11.40 5.95
C ILE A 54 6.34 -10.07 6.13
N PHE A 55 6.14 -9.12 5.22
CA PHE A 55 6.72 -7.79 5.36
C PHE A 55 6.11 -7.00 6.52
N ALA A 56 6.97 -6.30 7.27
CA ALA A 56 6.54 -5.36 8.30
C ALA A 56 5.63 -4.27 7.71
N PRO A 57 4.58 -3.82 8.44
CA PRO A 57 3.64 -2.84 7.94
C PRO A 57 4.28 -1.54 7.41
N PRO A 58 5.32 -0.95 8.03
CA PRO A 58 6.02 0.18 7.46
C PRO A 58 6.69 -0.14 6.11
N ILE A 59 7.35 -1.30 5.99
CA ILE A 59 7.99 -1.73 4.75
C ILE A 59 6.94 -1.96 3.66
N SER A 60 5.80 -2.57 4.02
CA SER A 60 4.68 -2.78 3.10
C SER A 60 4.20 -1.47 2.47
N SER A 61 4.06 -0.41 3.27
CA SER A 61 3.64 0.91 2.77
C SER A 61 4.64 1.51 1.77
N ARG A 62 5.94 1.28 1.98
CA ARG A 62 7.00 1.66 1.06
C ARG A 62 6.88 0.94 -0.28
N ILE A 63 6.60 -0.36 -0.27
CA ILE A 63 6.42 -1.16 -1.49
C ILE A 63 5.22 -0.65 -2.29
N TYR A 64 4.08 -0.42 -1.62
CA TYR A 64 2.90 0.14 -2.28
C TYR A 64 3.17 1.51 -2.90
N ALA A 65 3.81 2.42 -2.17
CA ALA A 65 4.06 3.78 -2.63
C ALA A 65 4.92 3.80 -3.90
N TYR A 66 6.08 3.13 -3.91
CA TYR A 66 6.93 3.11 -5.10
C TYR A 66 6.28 2.42 -6.30
N SER A 67 5.56 1.32 -6.07
CA SER A 67 4.87 0.60 -7.15
C SER A 67 3.73 1.45 -7.76
N ALA A 68 2.92 2.09 -6.92
CA ALA A 68 1.82 2.95 -7.38
C ALA A 68 2.34 4.20 -8.11
N ILE A 69 3.41 4.84 -7.60
CA ILE A 69 4.04 6.00 -8.24
C ILE A 69 4.59 5.62 -9.62
N ALA A 70 5.23 4.46 -9.76
CA ALA A 70 5.75 4.00 -11.07
C ALA A 70 4.62 3.80 -12.08
N GLY A 71 3.51 3.17 -11.66
CA GLY A 71 2.34 3.02 -12.51
C GLY A 71 1.71 4.34 -12.91
N TYR A 72 1.58 5.27 -11.99
CA TYR A 72 1.04 6.60 -12.22
C TYR A 72 1.92 7.40 -13.20
N GLU A 73 3.23 7.53 -12.92
CA GLU A 73 4.16 8.30 -13.76
C GLU A 73 4.23 7.76 -15.21
N ALA A 74 4.15 6.45 -15.39
CA ALA A 74 4.12 5.85 -16.73
C ALA A 74 2.79 6.08 -17.46
N LEU A 75 1.70 6.34 -16.73
CA LEU A 75 0.36 6.55 -17.31
C LEU A 75 0.11 8.01 -17.69
N VAL A 76 0.62 8.96 -16.90
CA VAL A 76 0.35 10.41 -17.01
C VAL A 76 0.49 10.97 -18.43
N PRO A 77 1.50 10.63 -19.26
CA PRO A 77 1.63 11.25 -20.57
C PRO A 77 0.46 10.96 -21.54
N GLY A 78 -0.31 9.92 -21.27
CA GLY A 78 -1.53 9.59 -22.03
C GLY A 78 -2.78 10.39 -21.62
N PHE A 79 -2.69 11.20 -20.55
CA PHE A 79 -3.83 11.90 -19.95
C PHE A 79 -3.46 13.38 -19.72
N PRO A 80 -3.70 14.26 -20.69
CA PRO A 80 -3.21 15.64 -20.69
C PRO A 80 -3.74 16.50 -19.55
N GLU A 81 -4.88 16.14 -18.94
CA GLU A 81 -5.46 16.79 -17.78
C GLU A 81 -4.74 16.46 -16.45
N TYR A 82 -3.87 15.46 -16.46
CA TYR A 82 -3.06 15.08 -15.31
C TYR A 82 -1.62 15.59 -15.42
N GLN A 83 -0.90 15.54 -14.32
CA GLN A 83 0.49 15.99 -14.26
C GLN A 83 1.36 15.06 -13.43
N SER A 84 2.66 15.04 -13.73
CA SER A 84 3.67 14.29 -13.00
C SER A 84 3.79 14.75 -11.55
N LEU A 85 4.17 13.83 -10.70
CA LEU A 85 4.50 14.06 -9.28
C LEU A 85 5.95 14.51 -9.09
N ALA A 86 6.74 14.61 -10.15
CA ALA A 86 8.10 15.13 -10.10
C ALA A 86 8.11 16.56 -9.57
N GLY A 87 8.96 16.83 -8.58
CA GLY A 87 9.00 18.13 -7.88
C GLY A 87 7.92 18.32 -6.82
N GLN A 88 6.91 17.42 -6.74
CA GLN A 88 5.90 17.42 -5.69
C GLN A 88 6.23 16.41 -4.59
N LEU A 89 6.81 15.27 -4.95
CA LEU A 89 7.32 14.29 -3.99
C LEU A 89 8.79 14.56 -3.68
N ASN A 90 9.17 14.38 -2.42
CA ASN A 90 10.51 14.69 -1.93
C ASN A 90 11.60 13.93 -2.72
N GLY A 91 12.42 14.70 -3.44
CA GLY A 91 13.53 14.18 -4.21
C GLY A 91 13.17 13.45 -5.52
N LEU A 92 11.89 13.34 -5.87
CA LEU A 92 11.49 12.83 -7.18
C LEU A 92 11.73 13.90 -8.26
N LYS A 93 12.63 13.61 -9.16
CA LYS A 93 12.96 14.47 -10.31
C LYS A 93 12.16 14.08 -11.55
N PRO A 94 12.08 14.95 -12.56
CA PRO A 94 11.46 14.58 -13.84
C PRO A 94 12.04 13.27 -14.39
N GLY A 95 11.14 12.37 -14.76
CA GLY A 95 11.47 11.06 -15.30
C GLY A 95 11.64 11.08 -16.82
N PRO A 96 11.86 9.91 -17.44
CA PRO A 96 11.90 9.75 -18.90
C PRO A 96 10.58 10.25 -19.51
N GLN A 97 10.69 10.82 -20.70
CA GLN A 97 9.53 11.30 -21.47
C GLN A 97 9.34 10.37 -22.68
N PRO A 98 8.08 10.14 -23.12
CA PRO A 98 7.83 9.45 -24.37
C PRO A 98 8.36 10.28 -25.55
N GLU A 99 8.74 9.61 -26.64
CA GLU A 99 9.14 10.29 -27.87
C GLU A 99 7.97 11.08 -28.46
N ALA A 100 8.23 12.32 -28.87
CA ALA A 100 7.22 13.14 -29.53
C ALA A 100 6.76 12.45 -30.84
N ASP A 101 5.48 12.65 -31.17
CA ASP A 101 4.86 12.13 -32.41
C ASP A 101 4.86 10.60 -32.57
N LYS A 102 5.14 9.84 -31.49
CA LYS A 102 5.03 8.39 -31.47
C LYS A 102 3.82 7.94 -30.66
N GLU A 103 3.12 6.94 -31.17
CA GLU A 103 2.01 6.32 -30.47
C GLU A 103 2.49 5.37 -29.37
N TYR A 104 1.85 5.43 -28.21
CA TYR A 104 2.10 4.58 -27.06
C TYR A 104 0.80 3.99 -26.51
N CYS A 105 0.86 2.80 -25.97
CA CYS A 105 -0.14 2.24 -25.07
C CYS A 105 0.29 2.53 -23.62
N PHE A 106 -0.07 3.70 -23.09
CA PHE A 106 0.31 4.10 -21.73
C PHE A 106 -0.25 3.17 -20.64
N PRO A 107 -1.43 2.56 -20.78
CA PRO A 107 -1.88 1.50 -19.87
C PRO A 107 -0.91 0.32 -19.76
N LEU A 108 -0.36 -0.16 -20.88
CA LEU A 108 0.67 -1.21 -20.89
C LEU A 108 1.95 -0.74 -20.19
N ALA A 109 2.42 0.46 -20.49
CA ALA A 109 3.60 1.05 -19.85
C ALA A 109 3.41 1.17 -18.32
N SER A 110 2.21 1.59 -17.88
CA SER A 110 1.84 1.71 -16.46
C SER A 110 1.88 0.36 -15.74
N ALA A 111 1.22 -0.65 -16.29
CA ALA A 111 1.22 -2.00 -15.71
C ALA A 111 2.66 -2.57 -15.66
N ASN A 112 3.45 -2.38 -16.72
CA ASN A 112 4.85 -2.79 -16.76
C ASN A 112 5.68 -2.08 -15.67
N ALA A 113 5.60 -0.76 -15.56
CA ALA A 113 6.36 0.02 -14.59
C ALA A 113 6.01 -0.36 -13.15
N MET A 114 4.71 -0.44 -12.82
CA MET A 114 4.20 -0.83 -11.50
C MET A 114 4.72 -2.20 -11.07
N LEU A 115 4.55 -3.21 -11.93
CA LEU A 115 4.92 -4.59 -11.62
C LEU A 115 6.45 -4.78 -11.61
N THR A 116 7.19 -4.07 -12.46
CA THR A 116 8.66 -4.10 -12.44
C THR A 116 9.20 -3.53 -11.13
N VAL A 117 8.66 -2.41 -10.65
CA VAL A 117 9.06 -1.84 -9.35
C VAL A 117 8.64 -2.76 -8.21
N GLY A 118 7.39 -3.25 -8.21
CA GLY A 118 6.90 -4.17 -7.20
C GLY A 118 7.77 -5.42 -7.08
N LYS A 119 8.13 -6.05 -8.22
CA LYS A 119 9.00 -7.22 -8.29
C LYS A 119 10.36 -6.99 -7.62
N GLN A 120 10.97 -5.83 -7.81
CA GLN A 120 12.28 -5.51 -7.26
C GLN A 120 12.28 -5.17 -5.76
N LEU A 121 11.10 -5.01 -5.15
CA LEU A 121 10.96 -4.63 -3.75
C LEU A 121 10.45 -5.76 -2.85
N VAL A 122 10.16 -6.93 -3.40
CA VAL A 122 9.67 -8.13 -2.68
C VAL A 122 10.67 -9.27 -2.77
N PHE A 123 10.47 -10.33 -1.96
CA PHE A 123 11.32 -11.53 -2.00
C PHE A 123 10.81 -12.56 -3.01
N SER A 124 9.49 -12.76 -3.07
CA SER A 124 8.83 -13.70 -3.99
C SER A 124 8.65 -13.09 -5.39
N GLU A 125 9.78 -12.78 -6.06
CA GLU A 125 9.80 -12.12 -7.38
C GLU A 125 9.08 -12.94 -8.47
N GLY A 126 9.10 -14.28 -8.37
CA GLY A 126 8.48 -15.20 -9.32
C GLY A 126 6.96 -15.01 -9.42
N ASP A 127 6.30 -14.76 -8.30
CA ASP A 127 4.85 -14.57 -8.25
C ASP A 127 4.41 -13.26 -8.92
N VAL A 128 5.24 -12.21 -8.84
CA VAL A 128 5.01 -10.97 -9.60
C VAL A 128 5.21 -11.21 -11.09
N GLN A 129 6.25 -11.98 -11.44
CA GLN A 129 6.56 -12.30 -12.83
C GLN A 129 5.43 -13.06 -13.51
N GLU A 130 4.82 -14.04 -12.83
CA GLU A 130 3.68 -14.80 -13.34
C GLU A 130 2.49 -13.87 -13.72
N LEU A 131 2.12 -12.95 -12.81
CA LEU A 131 1.07 -11.99 -13.13
C LEU A 131 1.47 -11.05 -14.28
N LYS A 132 2.73 -10.62 -14.30
CA LYS A 132 3.28 -9.75 -15.34
C LYS A 132 3.15 -10.39 -16.72
N GLU A 133 3.51 -11.66 -16.85
CA GLU A 133 3.39 -12.44 -18.09
C GLU A 133 1.94 -12.55 -18.53
N LYS A 134 1.01 -12.87 -17.63
CA LYS A 134 -0.41 -12.93 -17.91
C LYS A 134 -0.97 -11.60 -18.42
N ILE A 135 -0.66 -10.50 -17.75
CA ILE A 135 -1.10 -9.16 -18.17
C ILE A 135 -0.51 -8.81 -19.55
N PHE A 136 0.75 -9.14 -19.81
CA PHE A 136 1.37 -8.87 -21.11
C PHE A 136 0.74 -9.69 -22.24
N ASP A 137 0.35 -10.93 -21.96
CA ASP A 137 -0.37 -11.75 -22.94
C ASP A 137 -1.78 -11.18 -23.22
N ASP A 138 -2.47 -10.66 -22.19
CA ASP A 138 -3.74 -9.96 -22.40
C ASP A 138 -3.54 -8.74 -23.33
N PHE A 139 -2.50 -7.92 -23.13
CA PHE A 139 -2.19 -6.80 -24.04
C PHE A 139 -1.78 -7.24 -25.44
N LYS A 140 -1.04 -8.33 -25.61
CA LYS A 140 -0.71 -8.89 -26.94
C LYS A 140 -1.97 -9.37 -27.67
N ASN A 141 -2.89 -9.97 -26.94
CA ASN A 141 -4.16 -10.46 -27.49
C ASN A 141 -5.10 -9.33 -27.97
N MET A 142 -4.87 -8.08 -27.54
CA MET A 142 -5.58 -6.90 -28.08
C MET A 142 -5.17 -6.58 -29.51
N ASN A 143 -4.16 -7.26 -30.08
CA ASN A 143 -3.70 -7.09 -31.44
C ASN A 143 -3.32 -5.63 -31.81
N MET A 144 -2.61 -4.94 -30.91
CA MET A 144 -2.02 -3.62 -31.16
C MET A 144 -0.81 -3.72 -32.12
N PRO A 145 -0.39 -2.62 -32.78
CA PRO A 145 0.82 -2.61 -33.59
C PRO A 145 2.06 -3.03 -32.76
N PRO A 146 2.94 -3.93 -33.26
CA PRO A 146 4.07 -4.42 -32.51
C PRO A 146 5.04 -3.32 -32.05
N ASP A 147 5.25 -2.31 -32.88
CA ASP A 147 6.13 -1.18 -32.55
C ASP A 147 5.57 -0.31 -31.42
N VAL A 148 4.22 -0.19 -31.31
CA VAL A 148 3.55 0.45 -30.17
C VAL A 148 3.74 -0.39 -28.92
N TYR A 149 3.56 -1.71 -29.00
CA TYR A 149 3.77 -2.62 -27.88
C TYR A 149 5.21 -2.53 -27.35
N GLU A 150 6.21 -2.70 -28.22
CA GLU A 150 7.63 -2.69 -27.84
C GLU A 150 8.05 -1.35 -27.26
N ARG A 151 7.62 -0.25 -27.87
CA ARG A 151 7.91 1.12 -27.42
C ARG A 151 7.27 1.42 -26.05
N SER A 152 6.03 0.95 -25.83
CA SER A 152 5.34 1.11 -24.55
C SER A 152 6.00 0.31 -23.43
N MET A 153 6.44 -0.91 -23.73
CA MET A 153 7.23 -1.74 -22.81
C MET A 153 8.54 -1.07 -22.42
N ALA A 154 9.29 -0.58 -23.40
CA ALA A 154 10.57 0.11 -23.18
C ALA A 154 10.39 1.39 -22.36
N TYR A 155 9.30 2.14 -22.59
CA TYR A 155 8.98 3.32 -21.81
C TYR A 155 8.63 2.96 -20.36
N GLY A 156 7.81 1.93 -20.13
CA GLY A 156 7.50 1.43 -18.79
C GLY A 156 8.75 0.98 -18.02
N ASP A 157 9.67 0.28 -18.68
CA ASP A 157 10.94 -0.13 -18.08
C ASP A 157 11.84 1.08 -17.72
N ALA A 158 11.86 2.11 -18.56
CA ALA A 158 12.61 3.33 -18.30
C ALA A 158 12.05 4.07 -17.06
N VAL A 159 10.71 4.19 -16.94
CA VAL A 159 10.05 4.76 -15.76
C VAL A 159 10.34 3.91 -14.51
N ALA A 160 10.21 2.59 -14.60
CA ALA A 160 10.53 1.69 -13.49
C ALA A 160 11.97 1.88 -12.99
N LYS A 161 12.94 1.94 -13.90
CA LYS A 161 14.34 2.19 -13.58
C LYS A 161 14.55 3.53 -12.88
N HIS A 162 13.86 4.58 -13.33
CA HIS A 162 13.90 5.90 -12.70
C HIS A 162 13.37 5.88 -11.26
N ILE A 163 12.21 5.27 -11.03
CA ILE A 163 11.61 5.16 -9.70
C ILE A 163 12.45 4.26 -8.77
N LEU A 164 13.00 3.16 -9.27
CA LEU A 164 13.93 2.31 -8.50
C LEU A 164 15.22 3.05 -8.13
N ALA A 165 15.76 3.89 -9.00
CA ALA A 165 16.90 4.74 -8.66
C ALA A 165 16.57 5.74 -7.55
N TRP A 166 15.40 6.37 -7.62
CA TRP A 166 14.90 7.26 -6.57
C TRP A 166 14.65 6.52 -5.25
N SER A 167 14.10 5.30 -5.27
CA SER A 167 13.84 4.51 -4.07
C SER A 167 15.12 4.16 -3.29
N LYS A 168 16.26 4.06 -3.96
CA LYS A 168 17.55 3.80 -3.31
C LYS A 168 18.10 4.99 -2.51
N THR A 169 17.52 6.17 -2.67
CA THR A 169 17.94 7.41 -1.98
C THR A 169 17.10 7.72 -0.73
N ASP A 170 16.20 6.83 -0.33
CA ASP A 170 15.27 7.06 0.78
C ASP A 170 15.80 6.68 2.17
N ASN A 171 17.05 6.29 2.26
CA ASN A 171 17.71 5.84 3.48
C ASN A 171 17.28 4.45 4.00
N TYR A 172 16.49 3.68 3.22
CA TYR A 172 16.04 2.35 3.63
C TYR A 172 17.21 1.39 3.87
N ALA A 173 18.18 1.35 2.95
CA ALA A 173 19.34 0.46 3.07
C ALA A 173 20.15 0.75 4.37
N GLN A 174 20.27 2.00 4.75
CA GLN A 174 20.98 2.42 5.97
C GLN A 174 20.25 1.98 7.26
N THR A 175 18.90 1.92 7.23
CA THR A 175 18.14 1.42 8.38
C THR A 175 18.39 -0.06 8.64
N ARG A 176 18.75 -0.85 7.60
CA ARG A 176 19.00 -2.30 7.72
C ARG A 176 20.30 -2.63 8.46
N SER A 177 21.28 -1.74 8.44
CA SER A 177 22.56 -1.89 9.13
C SER A 177 22.67 -1.04 10.40
N ALA A 178 21.61 -0.35 10.78
CA ALA A 178 21.58 0.45 12.01
C ALA A 178 21.57 -0.43 13.28
N PRO A 179 22.08 0.07 14.42
CA PRO A 179 22.11 -0.67 15.67
C PRO A 179 20.69 -1.11 16.09
N LYS A 180 20.59 -2.27 16.74
CA LYS A 180 19.35 -2.72 17.38
C LYS A 180 18.87 -1.70 18.43
N PHE A 181 17.56 -1.62 18.59
CA PHE A 181 16.95 -0.80 19.65
C PHE A 181 17.29 -1.37 21.02
N THR A 182 17.78 -0.50 21.90
CA THR A 182 18.12 -0.90 23.28
C THR A 182 16.87 -0.85 24.14
N ILE A 183 16.53 -1.98 24.75
CA ILE A 183 15.41 -2.09 25.69
C ILE A 183 15.86 -1.62 27.04
N ASP A 184 15.20 -0.57 27.57
CA ASP A 184 15.42 -0.09 28.94
C ASP A 184 14.50 -0.83 29.91
N THR A 185 15.09 -1.75 30.69
CA THR A 185 14.35 -2.53 31.68
C THR A 185 14.29 -1.86 33.05
N LYS A 186 15.00 -0.74 33.26
CA LYS A 186 15.02 -0.03 34.55
C LYS A 186 13.85 0.96 34.66
N GLU A 187 13.44 1.54 33.54
CA GLU A 187 12.33 2.47 33.48
C GLU A 187 11.01 1.73 33.25
N ALA A 188 10.14 1.68 34.25
CA ALA A 188 8.87 0.96 34.20
C ALA A 188 7.91 1.47 33.12
N SER A 189 8.02 2.75 32.73
CA SER A 189 7.21 3.37 31.68
C SER A 189 7.56 2.92 30.27
N ARG A 190 8.72 2.29 30.08
CA ARG A 190 9.27 1.97 28.76
C ARG A 190 8.73 0.66 28.21
N TRP A 191 8.57 0.66 26.89
CA TRP A 191 8.19 -0.52 26.16
C TRP A 191 9.21 -1.65 26.34
N ARG A 192 8.67 -2.86 26.40
CA ARG A 192 9.44 -4.12 26.41
C ARG A 192 8.74 -5.18 25.55
N PRO A 193 9.48 -6.15 25.01
CA PRO A 193 8.90 -7.28 24.29
C PRO A 193 7.82 -8.00 25.09
N THR A 194 6.80 -8.47 24.39
CA THR A 194 5.64 -9.18 24.97
C THR A 194 5.52 -10.60 24.42
N PRO A 195 4.80 -11.48 25.13
CA PRO A 195 4.49 -12.81 24.62
C PRO A 195 3.74 -12.76 23.26
N PRO A 196 3.72 -13.86 22.48
CA PRO A 196 4.45 -15.11 22.76
C PRO A 196 5.88 -15.10 22.23
N GLN A 197 6.23 -14.17 21.32
CA GLN A 197 7.49 -14.18 20.58
C GLN A 197 8.64 -13.47 21.32
N TYR A 198 8.33 -12.51 22.17
CA TYR A 198 9.34 -11.58 22.74
C TYR A 198 10.26 -10.99 21.67
N ALA A 199 9.65 -10.62 20.54
CA ALA A 199 10.36 -10.17 19.36
C ALA A 199 11.08 -8.82 19.58
N ASP A 200 12.19 -8.64 18.87
CA ASP A 200 12.93 -7.37 18.82
C ASP A 200 12.03 -6.22 18.37
N ALA A 201 12.39 -4.99 18.72
CA ALA A 201 11.69 -3.77 18.31
C ALA A 201 11.61 -3.66 16.78
N LEU A 202 10.38 -3.54 16.26
CA LEU A 202 10.10 -3.50 14.83
C LEU A 202 10.40 -2.10 14.26
N GLU A 203 11.30 -2.04 13.29
CA GLU A 203 11.62 -0.84 12.49
C GLU A 203 11.94 0.42 13.32
N PRO A 204 12.81 0.37 14.34
CA PRO A 204 13.07 1.52 15.24
C PRO A 204 13.70 2.72 14.51
N HIS A 205 14.24 2.50 13.32
CA HIS A 205 14.88 3.55 12.51
C HIS A 205 13.99 4.06 11.37
N TRP A 206 12.72 3.65 11.32
CA TRP A 206 11.79 4.06 10.28
C TRP A 206 11.62 5.57 10.14
N PRO A 207 11.66 6.38 11.21
CA PRO A 207 11.62 7.84 11.11
C PRO A 207 12.77 8.48 10.32
N LYS A 208 13.83 7.71 10.03
CA LYS A 208 14.97 8.16 9.21
C LYS A 208 14.74 7.94 7.71
N ILE A 209 13.66 7.28 7.32
CA ILE A 209 13.26 7.16 5.91
C ILE A 209 12.87 8.55 5.40
N ARG A 210 13.29 8.88 4.18
CA ARG A 210 12.81 10.09 3.51
C ARG A 210 11.30 10.03 3.33
N PRO A 211 10.51 10.98 3.90
CA PRO A 211 9.08 11.05 3.64
C PRO A 211 8.80 11.29 2.16
N TRP A 212 7.61 10.88 1.72
CA TRP A 212 7.17 11.13 0.34
C TRP A 212 6.70 12.57 0.14
N VAL A 213 5.94 13.10 1.10
CA VAL A 213 5.27 14.41 1.02
C VAL A 213 5.57 15.27 2.25
N LEU A 214 5.63 14.70 3.45
CA LEU A 214 5.95 15.42 4.67
C LEU A 214 7.35 16.04 4.58
N ASP A 215 7.54 17.20 5.21
CA ASP A 215 8.85 17.86 5.32
C ASP A 215 9.78 17.11 6.28
N SER A 216 9.20 16.45 7.29
CA SER A 216 9.93 15.63 8.28
C SER A 216 8.99 14.65 8.97
N ALA A 217 9.55 13.60 9.60
CA ALA A 217 8.79 12.64 10.41
C ALA A 217 8.02 13.29 11.57
N SER A 218 8.53 14.41 12.11
CA SER A 218 7.96 15.13 13.26
C SER A 218 7.14 16.35 12.88
N GLN A 219 6.71 16.48 11.61
CA GLN A 219 5.96 17.66 11.14
C GLN A 219 4.66 17.86 11.89
N PHE A 220 3.90 16.79 12.12
CA PHE A 220 2.67 16.83 12.90
C PHE A 220 2.93 16.25 14.28
N LYS A 221 2.85 17.13 15.31
CA LYS A 221 3.02 16.71 16.70
C LYS A 221 1.78 15.97 17.17
N CYS A 222 1.98 14.77 17.66
CA CYS A 222 0.91 14.03 18.31
C CYS A 222 0.60 14.62 19.69
N ASP A 223 -0.64 14.51 20.10
CA ASP A 223 -1.00 14.78 21.51
C ASP A 223 -0.21 13.81 22.40
N PRO A 224 0.45 14.26 23.46
CA PRO A 224 1.32 13.41 24.28
C PRO A 224 0.54 12.28 24.96
N PRO A 225 1.21 11.15 25.27
CA PRO A 225 0.60 10.12 26.08
C PRO A 225 0.30 10.63 27.51
N VAL A 226 -0.61 9.94 28.19
CA VAL A 226 -0.79 10.17 29.63
C VAL A 226 0.52 9.89 30.36
N GLN A 227 0.88 10.74 31.31
CA GLN A 227 2.08 10.54 32.11
C GLN A 227 2.01 9.23 32.89
N PHE A 228 3.05 8.40 32.76
CA PHE A 228 3.12 7.11 33.43
C PHE A 228 3.02 7.25 34.96
N SER A 229 2.23 6.41 35.57
CA SER A 229 2.15 6.23 37.02
C SER A 229 1.72 4.80 37.35
N ALA A 230 2.34 4.21 38.36
CA ALA A 230 1.95 2.91 38.92
C ALA A 230 0.90 3.04 40.03
N GLU A 231 0.57 4.27 40.45
CA GLU A 231 -0.37 4.52 41.54
C GLU A 231 -1.80 4.17 41.15
N LYS A 232 -2.44 3.36 41.99
CA LYS A 232 -3.86 3.00 41.83
C LYS A 232 -4.74 4.25 41.87
N GLY A 233 -5.55 4.44 40.82
CA GLY A 233 -6.43 5.61 40.69
C GLY A 233 -5.82 6.81 39.96
N SER A 234 -4.52 6.77 39.58
CA SER A 234 -3.91 7.75 38.69
C SER A 234 -4.58 7.71 37.30
N GLU A 235 -4.38 8.75 36.49
CA GLU A 235 -4.92 8.78 35.12
C GLU A 235 -4.33 7.65 34.25
N PHE A 236 -3.05 7.31 34.46
CA PHE A 236 -2.46 6.18 33.73
C PHE A 236 -3.06 4.83 34.16
N TYR A 237 -3.27 4.63 35.47
CA TYR A 237 -3.95 3.45 35.98
C TYR A 237 -5.38 3.32 35.44
N LYS A 238 -6.14 4.42 35.43
CA LYS A 238 -7.52 4.44 34.92
C LYS A 238 -7.61 4.03 33.44
N GLN A 239 -6.72 4.55 32.57
CA GLN A 239 -6.72 4.16 31.15
C GLN A 239 -6.33 2.70 30.95
N ALA A 240 -5.43 2.16 31.76
CA ALA A 240 -5.05 0.74 31.71
C ALA A 240 -6.18 -0.15 32.27
N TYR A 241 -6.85 0.29 33.33
CA TYR A 241 -8.01 -0.40 33.88
C TYR A 241 -9.22 -0.39 32.93
N GLU A 242 -9.40 0.67 32.15
CA GLU A 242 -10.39 0.70 31.05
C GLU A 242 -10.14 -0.41 30.05
N VAL A 243 -8.88 -0.63 29.61
CA VAL A 243 -8.51 -1.71 28.68
C VAL A 243 -8.81 -3.07 29.32
N TYR A 244 -8.40 -3.26 30.59
CA TYR A 244 -8.65 -4.47 31.36
C TYR A 244 -10.14 -4.83 31.42
N GLU A 245 -10.99 -3.88 31.82
CA GLU A 245 -12.43 -4.09 31.95
C GLU A 245 -13.11 -4.34 30.59
N ILE A 246 -12.72 -3.63 29.53
CA ILE A 246 -13.29 -3.81 28.20
C ILE A 246 -13.00 -5.23 27.70
N VAL A 247 -11.75 -5.68 27.77
CA VAL A 247 -11.37 -7.01 27.26
C VAL A 247 -12.05 -8.13 28.06
N LYS A 248 -12.23 -7.93 29.38
CA LYS A 248 -12.90 -8.89 30.25
C LYS A 248 -14.42 -9.00 29.96
N ASN A 249 -15.03 -7.93 29.46
CA ASN A 249 -16.50 -7.80 29.29
C ASN A 249 -16.89 -7.53 27.83
N LEU A 250 -16.13 -8.05 26.85
CA LEU A 250 -16.41 -7.81 25.44
C LEU A 250 -17.81 -8.30 25.04
N THR A 251 -18.53 -7.44 24.34
CA THR A 251 -19.72 -7.88 23.59
C THR A 251 -19.31 -8.64 22.33
N PRO A 252 -20.19 -9.52 21.77
CA PRO A 252 -19.88 -10.24 20.52
C PRO A 252 -19.50 -9.31 19.34
N TRP A 253 -20.05 -8.09 19.31
CA TRP A 253 -19.73 -7.10 18.29
C TRP A 253 -18.31 -6.51 18.48
N GLN A 254 -17.92 -6.22 19.72
CA GLN A 254 -16.57 -5.72 20.04
C GLN A 254 -15.52 -6.78 19.77
N ASP A 255 -15.76 -8.03 20.17
CA ASP A 255 -14.89 -9.17 19.86
C ASP A 255 -14.71 -9.31 18.33
N SER A 256 -15.81 -9.44 17.60
CA SER A 256 -15.79 -9.51 16.13
C SER A 256 -15.07 -8.32 15.49
N THR A 257 -15.18 -7.11 16.08
CA THR A 257 -14.54 -5.91 15.56
C THR A 257 -13.03 -5.93 15.78
N ALA A 258 -12.57 -6.42 16.90
CA ALA A 258 -11.13 -6.60 17.15
C ALA A 258 -10.49 -7.56 16.15
N TRP A 259 -11.16 -8.70 15.90
CA TRP A 259 -10.69 -9.69 14.92
C TRP A 259 -10.77 -9.25 13.47
N TYR A 260 -11.78 -8.45 13.11
CA TYR A 260 -11.96 -7.91 11.76
C TYR A 260 -10.78 -7.01 11.35
N TRP A 261 -10.25 -6.23 12.28
CA TRP A 261 -9.14 -5.32 12.06
C TRP A 261 -7.81 -5.84 12.65
N ASP A 262 -7.70 -7.17 12.89
CA ASP A 262 -6.44 -7.79 13.33
C ASP A 262 -5.50 -8.01 12.15
N ASP A 263 -5.07 -6.92 11.54
CA ASP A 263 -4.13 -6.88 10.43
C ASP A 263 -2.69 -7.02 10.93
N ASN A 264 -2.41 -8.13 11.64
CA ASN A 264 -1.10 -8.41 12.20
C ASN A 264 -0.37 -9.49 11.39
N PRO A 265 0.59 -9.12 10.49
CA PRO A 265 1.33 -10.11 9.70
C PRO A 265 2.23 -11.00 10.55
N PHE A 266 2.49 -10.64 11.82
CA PHE A 266 3.32 -11.39 12.76
C PHE A 266 2.51 -12.20 13.77
N ARG A 267 1.21 -12.38 13.54
CA ARG A 267 0.38 -13.18 14.43
C ARG A 267 0.89 -14.61 14.54
N MET A 268 0.98 -15.11 15.78
CA MET A 268 1.36 -16.47 16.08
C MET A 268 0.21 -17.18 16.80
N ASP A 269 -0.18 -18.34 16.27
CA ASP A 269 -1.03 -19.26 17.01
C ASP A 269 -0.14 -20.21 17.78
N VAL A 270 -0.34 -20.27 19.11
CA VAL A 270 0.44 -21.11 20.02
C VAL A 270 -0.44 -22.25 20.52
N THR A 271 -0.03 -23.48 20.23
CA THR A 271 -0.72 -24.69 20.68
C THR A 271 0.30 -25.65 21.29
N GLY A 272 0.32 -25.74 22.61
CA GLY A 272 1.33 -26.52 23.35
C GLY A 272 2.73 -25.99 23.04
N HIS A 273 3.59 -26.82 22.43
CA HIS A 273 4.96 -26.48 22.04
C HIS A 273 5.08 -25.94 20.60
N LEU A 274 3.98 -25.88 19.88
CA LEU A 274 3.97 -25.39 18.49
C LEU A 274 3.63 -23.89 18.43
N MET A 275 4.43 -23.15 17.69
CA MET A 275 4.18 -21.76 17.32
C MET A 275 4.08 -21.68 15.80
N VAL A 276 2.90 -21.35 15.30
CA VAL A 276 2.62 -21.27 13.86
C VAL A 276 2.27 -19.85 13.49
N GLY A 277 3.02 -19.29 12.53
CA GLY A 277 2.73 -17.96 12.00
C GLY A 277 1.45 -17.95 11.16
N VAL A 278 0.54 -17.03 11.46
CA VAL A 278 -0.68 -16.79 10.68
C VAL A 278 -0.42 -15.61 9.76
N LYS A 279 -0.34 -15.89 8.46
CA LYS A 279 -0.05 -14.85 7.45
C LYS A 279 -1.27 -13.95 7.20
N LYS A 280 -1.43 -12.94 8.04
CA LYS A 280 -2.47 -11.92 7.90
C LYS A 280 -2.04 -10.79 6.94
N ILE A 281 -3.02 -10.08 6.40
CA ILE A 281 -2.77 -8.85 5.66
C ILE A 281 -2.17 -7.78 6.58
N SER A 282 -1.40 -6.86 6.03
CA SER A 282 -0.96 -5.67 6.77
C SER A 282 -2.06 -4.60 6.77
N PRO A 283 -2.12 -3.70 7.76
CA PRO A 283 -3.14 -2.64 7.79
C PRO A 283 -3.05 -1.71 6.56
N GLY A 284 -1.85 -1.49 6.02
CA GLY A 284 -1.68 -0.77 4.74
C GLY A 284 -2.30 -1.53 3.56
N GLY A 285 -2.14 -2.85 3.51
CA GLY A 285 -2.75 -3.70 2.49
C GLY A 285 -4.28 -3.69 2.55
N HIS A 286 -4.84 -3.70 3.76
CA HIS A 286 -6.28 -3.58 3.97
C HIS A 286 -6.82 -2.27 3.35
N TRP A 287 -6.17 -1.13 3.62
CA TRP A 287 -6.57 0.15 3.03
C TRP A 287 -6.32 0.26 1.53
N MET A 288 -5.32 -0.42 0.97
CA MET A 288 -5.14 -0.54 -0.48
C MET A 288 -6.28 -1.34 -1.13
N ASN A 289 -6.81 -2.38 -0.46
CA ASN A 289 -7.99 -3.11 -0.90
C ASN A 289 -9.26 -2.25 -0.79
N ILE A 290 -9.46 -1.50 0.30
CA ILE A 290 -10.57 -0.54 0.42
C ILE A 290 -10.50 0.50 -0.72
N ALA A 291 -9.32 1.00 -1.08
CA ALA A 291 -9.13 1.89 -2.23
C ALA A 291 -9.57 1.21 -3.54
N SER A 292 -9.23 -0.07 -3.73
CA SER A 292 -9.69 -0.87 -4.88
C SER A 292 -11.23 -1.01 -4.91
N HIS A 293 -11.86 -1.26 -3.76
CA HIS A 293 -13.32 -1.32 -3.66
C HIS A 293 -13.96 0.03 -3.99
N ALA A 294 -13.37 1.13 -3.53
CA ALA A 294 -13.82 2.49 -3.85
C ALA A 294 -13.75 2.78 -5.34
N CYS A 295 -12.62 2.47 -5.99
CA CYS A 295 -12.44 2.63 -7.43
C CYS A 295 -13.52 1.85 -8.22
N ARG A 296 -13.71 0.57 -7.90
CA ARG A 296 -14.73 -0.26 -8.59
C ARG A 296 -16.14 0.26 -8.37
N LYS A 297 -16.49 0.63 -7.15
CA LYS A 297 -17.83 1.17 -6.84
C LYS A 297 -18.09 2.49 -7.56
N ALA A 298 -17.08 3.34 -7.67
CA ALA A 298 -17.18 4.62 -8.38
C ALA A 298 -17.08 4.48 -9.91
N ASN A 299 -16.87 3.28 -10.45
CA ASN A 299 -16.54 3.03 -11.86
C ASN A 299 -15.36 3.92 -12.32
N ALA A 300 -14.35 4.05 -11.45
CA ALA A 300 -13.16 4.83 -11.74
C ALA A 300 -12.43 4.25 -12.96
N ASP A 301 -12.07 5.12 -13.90
CA ASP A 301 -11.21 4.74 -15.00
C ASP A 301 -9.78 4.42 -14.53
N MET A 302 -8.91 4.04 -15.46
CA MET A 302 -7.55 3.65 -15.11
C MET A 302 -6.77 4.79 -14.47
N MET A 303 -6.95 6.03 -14.94
CA MET A 303 -6.20 7.18 -14.44
C MET A 303 -6.67 7.62 -13.04
N LEU A 304 -7.98 7.67 -12.79
CA LEU A 304 -8.52 7.94 -11.46
C LEU A 304 -8.13 6.82 -10.46
N SER A 305 -8.07 5.57 -10.92
CA SER A 305 -7.59 4.46 -10.08
C SER A 305 -6.11 4.60 -9.75
N ALA A 306 -5.27 4.99 -10.71
CA ALA A 306 -3.86 5.28 -10.47
C ALA A 306 -3.67 6.45 -9.50
N GLU A 307 -4.43 7.55 -9.66
CA GLU A 307 -4.48 8.69 -8.74
C GLU A 307 -4.82 8.25 -7.32
N THR A 308 -5.84 7.40 -7.18
CA THR A 308 -6.29 6.88 -5.89
C THR A 308 -5.18 6.08 -5.21
N TYR A 309 -4.57 5.13 -5.92
CA TYR A 309 -3.50 4.31 -5.34
C TYR A 309 -2.27 5.12 -4.95
N VAL A 310 -1.87 6.08 -5.76
CA VAL A 310 -0.73 6.94 -5.44
C VAL A 310 -0.98 7.76 -4.17
N LYS A 311 -2.11 8.47 -4.10
CA LYS A 311 -2.40 9.32 -2.94
C LYS A 311 -2.58 8.52 -1.66
N VAL A 312 -3.31 7.40 -1.73
CA VAL A 312 -3.49 6.51 -0.57
C VAL A 312 -2.16 5.92 -0.11
N SER A 313 -1.34 5.39 -1.01
CA SER A 313 -0.06 4.79 -0.64
C SER A 313 0.95 5.80 -0.10
N CYS A 314 0.99 7.03 -0.61
CA CYS A 314 1.79 8.12 -0.03
C CYS A 314 1.32 8.47 1.39
N ALA A 315 0.01 8.56 1.62
CA ALA A 315 -0.54 8.84 2.95
C ALA A 315 -0.27 7.71 3.95
N LEU A 316 -0.34 6.45 3.51
CA LEU A 316 0.05 5.29 4.33
C LEU A 316 1.53 5.34 4.70
N ALA A 317 2.41 5.61 3.74
CA ALA A 317 3.85 5.63 3.95
C ALA A 317 4.27 6.76 4.88
N ASP A 318 3.80 7.98 4.64
CA ASP A 318 4.07 9.14 5.50
C ASP A 318 3.40 9.01 6.88
N GLY A 319 2.22 8.39 6.95
CA GLY A 319 1.56 8.06 8.20
C GLY A 319 2.38 7.11 9.07
N PHE A 320 3.01 6.09 8.48
CA PHE A 320 3.94 5.22 9.22
C PHE A 320 5.20 5.95 9.66
N ILE A 321 5.75 6.85 8.86
CA ILE A 321 6.93 7.63 9.24
C ILE A 321 6.61 8.52 10.43
N SER A 322 5.50 9.26 10.38
CA SER A 322 5.06 10.14 11.48
C SER A 322 4.75 9.35 12.76
N CYS A 323 4.00 8.25 12.62
CA CYS A 323 3.65 7.39 13.76
C CYS A 323 4.87 6.76 14.42
N TRP A 324 5.84 6.25 13.64
CA TRP A 324 7.05 5.62 14.17
C TRP A 324 7.99 6.61 14.84
N ASP A 325 8.01 7.88 14.41
CA ASP A 325 8.73 8.95 15.09
C ASP A 325 8.21 9.13 16.52
N GLU A 326 6.90 9.23 16.68
CA GLU A 326 6.30 9.34 18.00
C GLU A 326 6.45 8.08 18.85
N LYS A 327 6.28 6.88 18.26
CA LYS A 327 6.43 5.61 18.99
C LYS A 327 7.78 5.48 19.68
N TYR A 328 8.86 5.72 18.95
CA TYR A 328 10.21 5.53 19.48
C TYR A 328 10.72 6.73 20.29
N LYS A 329 10.09 7.90 20.18
CA LYS A 329 10.29 9.04 21.08
C LYS A 329 9.61 8.82 22.43
N SER A 330 8.32 8.49 22.43
CA SER A 330 7.55 8.25 23.66
C SER A 330 7.99 6.96 24.35
N ASN A 331 8.34 5.93 23.58
CA ASN A 331 8.76 4.61 24.04
C ASN A 331 7.83 4.03 25.13
N LEU A 332 6.52 4.22 24.99
CA LEU A 332 5.51 3.92 26.01
C LEU A 332 5.23 2.44 26.16
N ILE A 333 5.11 1.99 27.41
CA ILE A 333 4.69 0.63 27.81
C ILE A 333 3.31 0.26 27.21
N ARG A 334 3.15 -1.01 26.80
CA ARG A 334 1.89 -1.56 26.30
C ARG A 334 0.92 -1.91 27.43
N PRO A 335 -0.42 -1.95 27.15
CA PRO A 335 -1.41 -2.38 28.13
C PRO A 335 -1.09 -3.73 28.74
N GLU A 336 -0.71 -4.74 27.94
CA GLU A 336 -0.35 -6.08 28.41
C GLU A 336 0.72 -6.03 29.50
N SER A 337 1.84 -5.36 29.22
CA SER A 337 2.93 -5.25 30.19
C SER A 337 2.54 -4.49 31.47
N TYR A 338 1.73 -3.42 31.34
CA TYR A 338 1.27 -2.65 32.49
C TYR A 338 0.24 -3.41 33.32
N ILE A 339 -0.75 -4.02 32.67
CA ILE A 339 -1.84 -4.75 33.36
C ILE A 339 -1.28 -5.94 34.12
N ASN A 340 -0.39 -6.74 33.48
CA ASN A 340 0.23 -7.88 34.15
C ASN A 340 1.06 -7.46 35.37
N GLN A 341 1.68 -6.28 35.33
CA GLN A 341 2.53 -5.83 36.44
C GLN A 341 1.75 -5.19 37.58
N TYR A 342 0.63 -4.49 37.32
CA TYR A 342 -0.02 -3.60 38.29
C TYR A 342 -1.49 -3.90 38.57
N ILE A 343 -2.16 -4.74 37.76
CA ILE A 343 -3.59 -5.01 37.87
C ILE A 343 -3.86 -6.50 38.03
N ASP A 344 -3.48 -7.32 37.05
CA ASP A 344 -3.79 -8.75 36.99
C ASP A 344 -2.69 -9.50 36.24
N PRO A 345 -1.83 -10.29 36.91
CA PRO A 345 -0.69 -10.96 36.28
C PRO A 345 -1.07 -12.03 35.27
N GLU A 346 -2.31 -12.55 35.33
CA GLU A 346 -2.81 -13.60 34.43
C GLU A 346 -3.59 -13.02 33.22
N TRP A 347 -3.75 -11.70 33.15
CA TRP A 347 -4.51 -11.09 32.07
C TRP A 347 -3.79 -11.20 30.73
N LEU A 348 -4.55 -11.50 29.68
CA LEU A 348 -4.09 -11.53 28.29
C LEU A 348 -4.94 -10.60 27.41
N PRO A 349 -4.34 -9.90 26.44
CA PRO A 349 -5.10 -9.17 25.44
C PRO A 349 -5.86 -10.15 24.53
N LEU A 350 -6.95 -9.71 23.91
CA LEU A 350 -7.71 -10.52 22.94
C LEU A 350 -6.90 -10.84 21.68
N ILE A 351 -6.11 -9.87 21.21
CA ILE A 351 -5.24 -10.03 20.04
C ILE A 351 -3.79 -9.81 20.45
N GLN A 352 -2.87 -10.41 19.69
CA GLN A 352 -1.45 -10.37 20.03
C GLN A 352 -0.89 -8.94 20.02
N THR A 353 -0.21 -8.55 21.09
CA THR A 353 0.52 -7.28 21.20
C THR A 353 1.69 -7.24 20.19
N PRO A 354 1.74 -6.25 19.30
CA PRO A 354 2.80 -6.16 18.31
C PRO A 354 4.10 -5.60 18.90
N PRO A 355 5.29 -5.94 18.31
CA PRO A 355 6.60 -5.68 18.91
C PRO A 355 7.11 -4.24 18.68
N PHE A 356 6.41 -3.25 19.20
CA PHE A 356 6.81 -1.84 19.16
C PHE A 356 6.07 -1.02 20.23
N PRO A 357 6.58 0.17 20.62
CA PRO A 357 5.95 1.02 21.64
C PRO A 357 4.49 1.35 21.37
N GLU A 358 3.76 1.67 22.44
CA GLU A 358 2.32 1.85 22.38
C GLU A 358 1.90 3.09 21.59
N HIS A 359 2.43 4.29 21.97
CA HIS A 359 1.92 5.59 21.52
C HIS A 359 2.66 6.10 20.28
N THR A 360 1.95 6.49 19.19
CA THR A 360 0.53 6.41 18.95
C THR A 360 0.14 5.08 18.30
N SER A 361 -1.16 4.78 18.19
CA SER A 361 -1.64 3.58 17.49
C SER A 361 -1.33 3.67 15.99
N GLY A 362 -0.52 2.71 15.47
CA GLY A 362 -0.17 2.64 14.06
C GLY A 362 -1.39 2.43 13.16
N HIS A 363 -2.26 1.49 13.52
CA HIS A 363 -3.53 1.24 12.81
C HIS A 363 -4.40 2.51 12.73
N SER A 364 -4.56 3.22 13.85
CA SER A 364 -5.35 4.45 13.87
C SER A 364 -4.77 5.53 12.95
N THR A 365 -3.45 5.73 12.99
CA THR A 365 -2.76 6.75 12.20
C THR A 365 -2.93 6.49 10.70
N ILE A 366 -2.55 5.30 10.22
CA ILE A 366 -2.59 5.03 8.78
C ILE A 366 -4.02 4.91 8.24
N SER A 367 -4.93 4.40 9.06
CA SER A 367 -6.34 4.30 8.66
C SER A 367 -6.97 5.68 8.50
N ALA A 368 -6.72 6.59 9.45
CA ALA A 368 -7.22 7.96 9.33
C ALA A 368 -6.57 8.70 8.15
N ALA A 369 -5.28 8.47 7.87
CA ALA A 369 -4.60 9.07 6.71
C ALA A 369 -5.22 8.59 5.38
N ALA A 370 -5.38 7.28 5.20
CA ALA A 370 -6.00 6.71 4.02
C ALA A 370 -7.47 7.13 3.86
N ALA A 371 -8.25 7.09 4.96
CA ALA A 371 -9.65 7.51 4.97
C ALA A 371 -9.82 8.97 4.56
N THR A 372 -8.93 9.86 5.02
CA THR A 372 -8.97 11.28 4.67
C THR A 372 -8.70 11.48 3.17
N VAL A 373 -7.70 10.80 2.62
CA VAL A 373 -7.41 10.84 1.18
C VAL A 373 -8.60 10.33 0.36
N LEU A 374 -9.16 9.18 0.73
CA LEU A 374 -10.31 8.61 0.03
C LEU A 374 -11.56 9.50 0.14
N THR A 375 -11.77 10.14 1.30
CA THR A 375 -12.85 11.11 1.51
C THR A 375 -12.70 12.32 0.59
N ASN A 376 -11.48 12.85 0.44
CA ASN A 376 -11.20 13.97 -0.45
C ASN A 376 -11.37 13.61 -1.94
N LEU A 377 -11.19 12.35 -2.33
CA LEU A 377 -11.37 11.88 -3.71
C LEU A 377 -12.82 11.51 -4.04
N TYR A 378 -13.55 10.90 -3.11
CA TYR A 378 -14.85 10.27 -3.37
C TYR A 378 -16.02 10.89 -2.59
N GLY A 379 -15.75 11.81 -1.66
CA GLY A 379 -16.75 12.50 -0.86
C GLY A 379 -16.98 11.90 0.54
N GLU A 380 -17.53 12.72 1.42
CA GLU A 380 -17.71 12.39 2.86
C GLU A 380 -18.65 11.21 3.12
N ASN A 381 -19.68 11.06 2.30
CA ASN A 381 -20.75 10.07 2.49
C ASN A 381 -20.61 8.88 1.52
N PHE A 382 -19.39 8.51 1.15
CA PHE A 382 -19.14 7.37 0.28
C PHE A 382 -19.32 6.07 1.04
N ALA A 383 -20.52 5.49 0.97
CA ALA A 383 -20.81 4.19 1.58
C ALA A 383 -20.16 3.08 0.77
N PHE A 384 -19.63 2.05 1.41
CA PHE A 384 -18.99 0.91 0.73
C PHE A 384 -19.14 -0.38 1.54
N ILE A 385 -18.90 -1.50 0.88
CA ILE A 385 -18.77 -2.81 1.53
C ILE A 385 -17.30 -3.21 1.42
N ASP A 386 -16.69 -3.42 2.58
CA ASP A 386 -15.35 -3.96 2.66
C ASP A 386 -15.42 -5.49 2.74
N SER A 387 -14.78 -6.16 1.79
CA SER A 387 -14.70 -7.62 1.71
C SER A 387 -13.26 -8.14 1.84
N THR A 388 -12.35 -7.32 2.32
CA THR A 388 -10.91 -7.63 2.40
C THR A 388 -10.64 -8.90 3.22
N GLU A 389 -11.36 -9.10 4.32
CA GLU A 389 -11.13 -10.19 5.27
C GLU A 389 -11.85 -11.51 4.89
N MET A 390 -12.58 -11.56 3.75
CA MET A 390 -13.29 -12.78 3.33
C MET A 390 -12.34 -13.97 3.09
N GLU A 391 -11.13 -13.74 2.65
CA GLU A 391 -10.12 -14.80 2.49
C GLU A 391 -9.74 -15.47 3.81
N PHE A 392 -9.93 -14.77 4.94
CA PHE A 392 -9.74 -15.30 6.29
C PHE A 392 -11.06 -15.79 6.91
N ARG A 393 -12.12 -15.97 6.12
CA ARG A 393 -13.46 -16.39 6.51
C ARG A 393 -14.16 -15.43 7.48
N ILE A 394 -13.78 -14.17 7.47
CA ILE A 394 -14.44 -13.10 8.21
C ILE A 394 -15.46 -12.43 7.26
N PRO A 395 -16.74 -12.29 7.66
CA PRO A 395 -17.78 -11.73 6.81
C PRO A 395 -17.48 -10.27 6.41
N PRO A 396 -17.92 -9.82 5.22
CA PRO A 396 -17.75 -8.44 4.79
C PRO A 396 -18.54 -7.48 5.69
N ARG A 397 -18.05 -6.24 5.77
CA ARG A 397 -18.68 -5.17 6.56
C ARG A 397 -19.08 -3.99 5.69
N ALA A 398 -20.26 -3.44 5.97
CA ALA A 398 -20.74 -2.22 5.34
C ALA A 398 -20.38 -1.00 6.20
N PHE A 399 -19.90 0.05 5.54
CA PHE A 399 -19.56 1.33 6.14
C PHE A 399 -20.27 2.46 5.40
N LYS A 400 -20.70 3.49 6.11
CA LYS A 400 -21.36 4.67 5.54
C LYS A 400 -20.34 5.67 4.98
N SER A 401 -19.09 5.60 5.46
CA SER A 401 -18.00 6.46 5.03
C SER A 401 -16.63 5.84 5.36
N PHE A 402 -15.58 6.34 4.72
CA PHE A 402 -14.20 5.95 5.06
C PHE A 402 -13.82 6.36 6.48
N GLN A 403 -14.32 7.50 6.95
CA GLN A 403 -14.08 7.97 8.31
C GLN A 403 -14.74 7.07 9.37
N GLU A 404 -15.92 6.51 9.09
CA GLU A 404 -16.55 5.51 9.97
C GLU A 404 -15.67 4.26 10.09
N ALA A 405 -15.14 3.76 8.98
CA ALA A 405 -14.22 2.62 8.98
C ALA A 405 -12.96 2.92 9.81
N ALA A 406 -12.31 4.06 9.58
CA ALA A 406 -11.12 4.46 10.33
C ALA A 406 -11.37 4.61 11.84
N ASN A 407 -12.52 5.17 12.24
CA ASN A 407 -12.91 5.26 13.65
C ASN A 407 -13.14 3.86 14.25
N GLN A 408 -13.74 2.94 13.49
CA GLN A 408 -13.90 1.56 13.93
C GLN A 408 -12.56 0.85 14.10
N VAL A 409 -11.58 1.12 13.21
CA VAL A 409 -10.19 0.64 13.38
C VAL A 409 -9.61 1.11 14.71
N GLY A 410 -9.73 2.40 15.04
CA GLY A 410 -9.24 2.94 16.32
C GLY A 410 -9.84 2.20 17.52
N MET A 411 -11.16 2.00 17.53
CA MET A 411 -11.84 1.28 18.61
C MET A 411 -11.45 -0.21 18.67
N SER A 412 -11.20 -0.85 17.52
CA SER A 412 -10.81 -2.25 17.46
C SER A 412 -9.52 -2.55 18.24
N ARG A 413 -8.59 -1.57 18.30
CA ARG A 413 -7.32 -1.73 19.03
C ARG A 413 -7.52 -1.70 20.54
N LEU A 414 -8.52 -0.90 21.02
CA LEU A 414 -8.93 -0.87 22.40
C LEU A 414 -9.63 -2.19 22.79
N TYR A 415 -10.54 -2.69 21.96
CA TYR A 415 -11.20 -3.99 22.15
C TYR A 415 -10.22 -5.16 22.11
N GLY A 416 -9.20 -5.04 21.24
CA GLY A 416 -8.11 -6.03 21.16
C GLY A 416 -7.19 -6.06 22.38
N GLY A 417 -7.26 -5.04 23.25
CA GLY A 417 -6.45 -4.99 24.48
C GLY A 417 -5.01 -4.52 24.29
N ILE A 418 -4.66 -3.97 23.13
CA ILE A 418 -3.25 -3.68 22.76
C ILE A 418 -2.89 -2.21 22.71
N HIS A 419 -3.89 -1.33 22.83
CA HIS A 419 -3.71 0.12 22.86
C HIS A 419 -4.60 0.76 23.93
N TYR A 420 -4.09 1.83 24.53
CA TYR A 420 -4.92 2.74 25.33
C TYR A 420 -5.79 3.63 24.42
N ARG A 421 -6.92 4.11 24.95
CA ARG A 421 -7.79 5.05 24.22
C ARG A 421 -7.05 6.27 23.71
N ARG A 422 -6.21 6.87 24.56
CA ARG A 422 -5.41 8.04 24.21
C ARG A 422 -4.50 7.80 23.01
N GLY A 423 -3.86 6.63 22.94
CA GLY A 423 -3.00 6.25 21.79
C GLY A 423 -3.77 6.11 20.49
N ASN A 424 -5.02 5.61 20.57
CA ASN A 424 -5.90 5.48 19.39
C ASN A 424 -6.40 6.85 18.91
N GLU A 425 -6.86 7.70 19.80
CA GLU A 425 -7.37 9.04 19.49
C GLU A 425 -6.27 9.95 18.92
N ALA A 426 -5.09 9.95 19.55
CA ALA A 426 -3.92 10.68 19.05
C ALA A 426 -3.49 10.18 17.65
N GLY A 427 -3.54 8.86 17.42
CA GLY A 427 -3.25 8.28 16.12
C GLY A 427 -4.27 8.70 15.05
N LEU A 428 -5.57 8.65 15.34
CA LEU A 428 -6.61 9.10 14.41
C LEU A 428 -6.46 10.58 14.05
N LYS A 429 -6.14 11.43 15.01
CA LYS A 429 -5.90 12.86 14.78
C LYS A 429 -4.69 13.08 13.88
N ASN A 430 -3.55 12.51 14.25
CA ASN A 430 -2.31 12.60 13.47
C ASN A 430 -2.50 12.10 12.03
N GLY A 431 -3.20 10.97 11.86
CA GLY A 431 -3.48 10.41 10.55
C GLY A 431 -4.32 11.34 9.67
N ARG A 432 -5.35 12.00 10.23
CA ARG A 432 -6.14 13.00 9.48
C ARG A 432 -5.28 14.17 9.01
N GLU A 433 -4.39 14.67 9.86
CA GLU A 433 -3.46 15.76 9.52
C GLU A 433 -2.52 15.35 8.39
N VAL A 434 -1.95 14.14 8.45
CA VAL A 434 -1.10 13.58 7.39
C VAL A 434 -1.89 13.39 6.09
N GLY A 435 -3.05 12.76 6.14
CA GLY A 435 -3.90 12.52 4.96
C GLY A 435 -4.36 13.80 4.28
N GLN A 436 -4.71 14.82 5.06
CA GLN A 436 -5.08 16.13 4.55
C GLN A 436 -3.88 16.81 3.87
N PHE A 437 -2.71 16.78 4.52
CA PHE A 437 -1.49 17.37 3.95
C PHE A 437 -1.10 16.71 2.62
N VAL A 438 -1.17 15.38 2.54
CA VAL A 438 -0.93 14.64 1.29
C VAL A 438 -1.93 15.06 0.21
N SER A 439 -3.23 15.15 0.55
CA SER A 439 -4.26 15.59 -0.40
C SER A 439 -4.03 17.02 -0.90
N ASP A 440 -3.54 17.90 -0.02
CA ASP A 440 -3.28 19.30 -0.35
C ASP A 440 -2.00 19.51 -1.16
N LYS A 441 -0.98 18.71 -0.95
CA LYS A 441 0.33 18.84 -1.61
C LYS A 441 0.42 18.06 -2.91
N VAL A 442 -0.15 16.86 -2.97
CA VAL A 442 -0.07 15.99 -4.16
C VAL A 442 -1.15 16.39 -5.16
N LYS A 443 -0.81 17.28 -6.06
CA LYS A 443 -1.69 17.74 -7.14
C LYS A 443 -1.48 16.87 -8.38
N THR A 444 -2.41 15.98 -8.60
CA THR A 444 -2.41 15.04 -9.73
C THR A 444 -3.02 15.63 -10.98
N ARG A 445 -3.94 16.62 -10.85
CA ARG A 445 -4.62 17.29 -11.97
C ARG A 445 -4.09 18.68 -12.18
N LYS A 446 -3.98 19.08 -13.46
CA LYS A 446 -3.66 20.46 -13.83
C LYS A 446 -4.84 21.37 -13.48
N ASN A 447 -4.57 22.61 -13.05
CA ASN A 447 -5.62 23.60 -12.86
C ASN A 447 -6.25 23.96 -14.20
N ALA A 448 -7.56 24.20 -14.22
CA ALA A 448 -8.30 24.51 -15.45
C ALA A 448 -7.76 25.74 -16.24
N GLY A 449 -6.96 26.62 -15.61
CA GLY A 449 -6.30 27.74 -16.25
C GLY A 449 -5.00 27.42 -16.99
N SER A 450 -4.39 26.26 -16.76
CA SER A 450 -3.12 25.86 -17.41
C SER A 450 -3.31 25.07 -18.73
N LEU A 451 -4.54 24.76 -19.10
CA LEU A 451 -4.88 24.06 -20.36
C LEU A 451 -4.98 24.99 -21.58
N GLY A 452 -4.82 26.30 -21.41
CA GLY A 452 -4.93 27.33 -22.47
C GLY A 452 -3.61 27.88 -23.00
N GLU A 453 -2.45 27.44 -22.51
CA GLU A 453 -1.13 27.98 -22.89
C GLU A 453 -0.19 26.93 -23.51
N GLN A 454 -0.72 25.99 -24.29
CA GLN A 454 0.10 25.09 -25.12
C GLN A 454 -0.27 25.18 -26.58
#